data_8932ed07ebc11f93da06f572ba30182a
#
_entry.id   8932ed07ebc11f93da06f572ba30182a
#
_cell.length_a   1.000
_cell.length_b   1.000
_cell.length_c   1.000
_cell.angle_alpha   90.00
_cell.angle_beta   90.00
_cell.angle_gamma   90.00
#
_symmetry.space_group_name_H-M   'P 1'
#
loop_
_entity.id
_entity.type
_entity.pdbx_description
1 polymer ?
#
loop_
_entity_poly.entity_id
_entity_poly.type
_entity_poly.pdbx_seq_one_letter_code
_entity_poly.pdbx_strand_id
1 'polypeptide(L)'
;YSRLKENGFIKNRTISQLYDPEKGMFLPDRFVKGTCPKCKSPDQYGDNCEVCGATYSPTELIEPKSVVSGATPVMRDSEHFFFDLPSFSEMLQAWTRSGALQEQVANKMQEWFESGLQQWDISRDAPYFGFEIPNAPGKYFYVWLDAPIGYMGSFKNLCDKRGDSVSFDEYWKKDSTAELYHFIGKDIVYFHSLFWPAMLEGSNFRKPTNLFVHGYVTVNGAKMSKSRGTFIKASTWLNHFDADSLRYYYTAKLSSRIDDIDLNLEDFVQRVNADIVNKVVNLASRNAGFINKRFDGVLASELADPQLYKTFTDAAEVIGEAWESREFGKAVREIMALADLANRYVDEQAPWVVAKQEGRDADLQAICSMGINLFRVLMTYLKPVLPKLTERAEAFLNTELTWDGIQQPLLGHKVNPFKALYNRIDMKQVEALVEASKEEVKAAAAPVTGPLADDPIQETITFDDFAKVDLRVALIENAEFVEGSDKLLRLTLDLGGEKRNVFSGIRSAYPDPQALIG
;
A
#
# COMPACT_ATOMS: atom_id res chain seq x y z
N TYR A 1 -13.40 11.16 -24.30
CA TYR A 1 -14.78 10.73 -24.55
C TYR A 1 -15.26 11.12 -25.93
N SER A 2 -15.21 12.41 -26.33
CA SER A 2 -15.75 12.86 -27.62
C SER A 2 -15.16 12.12 -28.82
N ARG A 3 -13.84 11.92 -28.87
CA ARG A 3 -13.19 11.10 -29.92
C ARG A 3 -13.69 9.66 -29.95
N LEU A 4 -13.87 9.02 -28.78
CA LEU A 4 -14.41 7.66 -28.69
C LEU A 4 -15.84 7.59 -29.22
N LYS A 5 -16.67 8.60 -28.95
CA LYS A 5 -18.04 8.74 -29.43
C LYS A 5 -18.08 8.97 -30.94
N GLU A 6 -17.29 9.88 -31.46
CA GLU A 6 -17.15 10.18 -32.89
C GLU A 6 -16.70 8.93 -33.69
N ASN A 7 -15.78 8.16 -33.11
CA ASN A 7 -15.28 6.90 -33.69
C ASN A 7 -16.24 5.71 -33.49
N GLY A 8 -17.42 5.92 -32.91
CA GLY A 8 -18.47 4.91 -32.77
C GLY A 8 -18.26 3.90 -31.63
N PHE A 9 -17.32 4.14 -30.73
CA PHE A 9 -17.01 3.24 -29.59
C PHE A 9 -17.85 3.51 -28.34
N ILE A 10 -18.74 4.52 -28.37
CA ILE A 10 -19.70 4.77 -27.29
C ILE A 10 -21.10 4.38 -27.78
N LYS A 11 -21.74 3.48 -27.06
CA LYS A 11 -23.10 3.00 -27.33
C LYS A 11 -24.04 3.46 -26.21
N ASN A 12 -25.31 3.66 -26.56
CA ASN A 12 -26.36 3.99 -25.59
C ASN A 12 -27.34 2.83 -25.51
N ARG A 13 -27.82 2.52 -24.34
CA ARG A 13 -28.94 1.63 -24.11
C ARG A 13 -29.63 1.93 -22.77
N THR A 14 -30.92 1.63 -22.73
CA THR A 14 -31.69 1.68 -21.48
C THR A 14 -31.42 0.41 -20.66
N ILE A 15 -31.16 0.58 -19.38
CA ILE A 15 -31.03 -0.51 -18.42
C ILE A 15 -31.96 -0.27 -17.22
N SER A 16 -32.43 -1.34 -16.61
CA SER A 16 -33.22 -1.28 -15.39
C SER A 16 -32.31 -1.46 -14.16
N GLN A 17 -32.41 -0.53 -13.24
CA GLN A 17 -31.59 -0.51 -12.02
C GLN A 17 -32.45 -0.32 -10.77
N LEU A 18 -31.89 -0.65 -9.60
CA LEU A 18 -32.53 -0.38 -8.32
C LEU A 18 -32.48 1.11 -8.00
N TYR A 19 -33.62 1.67 -7.64
CA TYR A 19 -33.80 3.07 -7.31
C TYR A 19 -34.39 3.23 -5.91
N ASP A 20 -33.83 4.12 -5.13
CA ASP A 20 -34.34 4.49 -3.80
C ASP A 20 -35.42 5.57 -3.94
N PRO A 21 -36.70 5.25 -3.68
CA PRO A 21 -37.78 6.22 -3.85
C PRO A 21 -37.77 7.33 -2.78
N GLU A 22 -37.18 7.08 -1.60
CA GLU A 22 -37.12 8.07 -0.52
C GLU A 22 -36.00 9.08 -0.74
N LYS A 23 -34.85 8.62 -1.24
CA LYS A 23 -33.69 9.50 -1.53
C LYS A 23 -33.68 10.04 -2.96
N GLY A 24 -34.51 9.50 -3.84
CA GLY A 24 -34.61 9.97 -5.22
C GLY A 24 -33.35 9.66 -6.03
N MET A 25 -32.70 8.51 -5.80
CA MET A 25 -31.42 8.18 -6.44
C MET A 25 -31.34 6.71 -6.86
N PHE A 26 -30.59 6.44 -7.94
CA PHE A 26 -30.19 5.09 -8.29
C PHE A 26 -29.17 4.57 -7.31
N LEU A 27 -29.22 3.27 -7.01
CA LEU A 27 -28.38 2.64 -6.01
C LEU A 27 -27.21 1.88 -6.67
N PRO A 28 -25.98 2.36 -6.53
CA PRO A 28 -24.78 1.57 -6.84
C PRO A 28 -24.72 0.30 -5.98
N ASP A 29 -23.95 -0.69 -6.45
CA ASP A 29 -23.84 -2.02 -5.84
C ASP A 29 -23.61 -2.01 -4.32
N ARG A 30 -22.79 -1.06 -3.82
CA ARG A 30 -22.48 -0.89 -2.40
C ARG A 30 -23.55 -0.16 -1.59
N PHE A 31 -24.58 0.37 -2.25
CA PHE A 31 -25.71 1.05 -1.60
C PHE A 31 -26.94 0.17 -1.50
N VAL A 32 -26.82 -1.10 -1.90
CA VAL A 32 -27.85 -2.11 -1.76
C VAL A 32 -27.34 -3.27 -0.91
N LYS A 33 -28.14 -3.72 0.03
CA LYS A 33 -27.91 -4.95 0.77
C LYS A 33 -29.17 -5.83 0.72
N GLY A 34 -28.94 -7.13 0.79
CA GLY A 34 -30.03 -8.10 0.78
C GLY A 34 -29.50 -9.51 1.09
N THR A 35 -30.33 -10.50 0.84
CA THR A 35 -29.97 -11.90 1.02
C THR A 35 -29.34 -12.45 -0.24
N CYS A 36 -28.21 -13.13 -0.11
CA CYS A 36 -27.49 -13.75 -1.23
C CYS A 36 -28.39 -14.73 -2.01
N PRO A 37 -28.50 -14.62 -3.34
CA PRO A 37 -29.33 -15.52 -4.13
C PRO A 37 -28.84 -16.96 -4.12
N LYS A 38 -27.52 -17.20 -3.92
CA LYS A 38 -26.91 -18.55 -3.93
C LYS A 38 -26.92 -19.22 -2.56
N CYS A 39 -26.28 -18.66 -1.56
CA CYS A 39 -26.12 -19.32 -0.25
C CYS A 39 -27.15 -18.87 0.81
N LYS A 40 -28.01 -17.92 0.49
CA LYS A 40 -29.05 -17.38 1.39
C LYS A 40 -28.54 -16.67 2.63
N SER A 41 -27.27 -16.29 2.67
CA SER A 41 -26.72 -15.47 3.74
C SER A 41 -27.33 -14.07 3.69
N PRO A 42 -27.85 -13.53 4.81
CA PRO A 42 -28.40 -12.18 4.88
C PRO A 42 -27.31 -11.10 4.83
N ASP A 43 -27.71 -9.84 4.67
CA ASP A 43 -26.86 -8.64 4.77
C ASP A 43 -25.67 -8.60 3.81
N GLN A 44 -25.84 -9.12 2.60
CA GLN A 44 -24.81 -9.13 1.56
C GLN A 44 -24.96 -7.92 0.62
N TYR A 45 -23.84 -7.35 0.16
CA TYR A 45 -23.83 -6.24 -0.80
C TYR A 45 -24.27 -6.67 -2.20
N GLY A 46 -24.60 -5.70 -3.07
CA GLY A 46 -25.17 -5.93 -4.40
C GLY A 46 -24.22 -6.47 -5.45
N ASP A 47 -22.93 -6.56 -5.17
CA ASP A 47 -21.90 -7.00 -6.11
C ASP A 47 -21.41 -8.44 -5.84
N ASN A 48 -21.33 -8.84 -4.57
CA ASN A 48 -20.79 -10.15 -4.19
C ASN A 48 -21.22 -10.58 -2.80
N CYS A 49 -21.16 -11.89 -2.56
CA CYS A 49 -21.38 -12.46 -1.24
C CYS A 49 -20.06 -12.62 -0.47
N GLU A 50 -19.94 -11.99 0.68
CA GLU A 50 -18.76 -12.12 1.55
C GLU A 50 -18.62 -13.52 2.16
N VAL A 51 -19.72 -14.29 2.22
CA VAL A 51 -19.73 -15.63 2.83
C VAL A 51 -19.35 -16.72 1.83
N CYS A 52 -19.94 -16.73 0.62
CA CYS A 52 -19.70 -17.80 -0.37
C CYS A 52 -18.87 -17.35 -1.59
N GLY A 53 -18.48 -16.07 -1.65
CA GLY A 53 -17.68 -15.52 -2.76
C GLY A 53 -18.43 -15.42 -4.11
N ALA A 54 -19.75 -15.67 -4.13
CA ALA A 54 -20.53 -15.57 -5.36
C ALA A 54 -20.70 -14.13 -5.80
N THR A 55 -20.56 -13.87 -7.11
CA THR A 55 -20.89 -12.59 -7.74
C THR A 55 -22.30 -12.64 -8.34
N TYR A 56 -22.99 -11.51 -8.32
CA TYR A 56 -24.35 -11.36 -8.85
C TYR A 56 -24.65 -9.87 -9.11
N SER A 57 -25.73 -9.60 -9.84
CA SER A 57 -26.25 -8.23 -9.97
C SER A 57 -27.02 -7.80 -8.72
N PRO A 58 -27.04 -6.50 -8.34
CA PRO A 58 -27.89 -6.00 -7.26
C PRO A 58 -29.36 -6.39 -7.38
N THR A 59 -29.84 -6.54 -8.60
CA THR A 59 -31.23 -6.95 -8.91
C THR A 59 -31.53 -8.41 -8.60
N GLU A 60 -30.53 -9.25 -8.39
CA GLU A 60 -30.67 -10.67 -8.04
C GLU A 60 -30.76 -10.89 -6.52
N LEU A 61 -30.44 -9.87 -5.72
CA LEU A 61 -30.57 -9.96 -4.24
C LEU A 61 -32.02 -10.24 -3.85
N ILE A 62 -32.17 -11.09 -2.86
CA ILE A 62 -33.47 -11.37 -2.24
C ILE A 62 -33.71 -10.31 -1.16
N GLU A 63 -34.89 -9.71 -1.18
CA GLU A 63 -35.31 -8.64 -0.26
C GLU A 63 -34.28 -7.50 -0.16
N PRO A 64 -33.92 -6.86 -1.32
CA PRO A 64 -32.95 -5.79 -1.30
C PRO A 64 -33.43 -4.59 -0.49
N LYS A 65 -32.50 -3.94 0.23
CA LYS A 65 -32.74 -2.69 0.96
C LYS A 65 -31.68 -1.66 0.62
N SER A 66 -32.09 -0.41 0.54
CA SER A 66 -31.19 0.72 0.42
C SER A 66 -30.37 0.87 1.71
N VAL A 67 -29.04 0.92 1.60
CA VAL A 67 -28.14 1.24 2.72
C VAL A 67 -28.30 2.70 3.17
N VAL A 68 -28.79 3.56 2.28
CA VAL A 68 -28.89 5.01 2.51
C VAL A 68 -30.15 5.40 3.28
N SER A 69 -31.28 4.75 2.99
CA SER A 69 -32.58 5.08 3.62
C SER A 69 -33.21 3.92 4.39
N GLY A 70 -32.80 2.67 4.13
CA GLY A 70 -33.49 1.47 4.61
C GLY A 70 -34.72 1.09 3.79
N ALA A 71 -35.14 1.92 2.84
CA ALA A 71 -36.30 1.66 1.97
C ALA A 71 -36.08 0.43 1.07
N THR A 72 -37.18 -0.22 0.69
CA THR A 72 -37.15 -1.24 -0.37
C THR A 72 -37.03 -0.54 -1.71
N PRO A 73 -35.93 -0.81 -2.48
CA PRO A 73 -35.75 -0.17 -3.78
C PRO A 73 -36.78 -0.65 -4.80
N VAL A 74 -37.04 0.19 -5.79
CA VAL A 74 -37.89 -0.12 -6.93
C VAL A 74 -37.06 -0.20 -8.20
N MET A 75 -37.50 -0.99 -9.19
CA MET A 75 -36.88 -1.01 -10.51
C MET A 75 -37.25 0.25 -11.27
N ARG A 76 -36.24 0.90 -11.85
CA ARG A 76 -36.43 2.08 -12.71
C ARG A 76 -35.47 2.03 -13.88
N ASP A 77 -35.98 2.40 -15.05
CA ASP A 77 -35.19 2.45 -16.27
C ASP A 77 -34.39 3.75 -16.34
N SER A 78 -33.15 3.61 -16.83
CA SER A 78 -32.26 4.73 -17.11
C SER A 78 -31.47 4.48 -18.39
N GLU A 79 -31.27 5.53 -19.18
CA GLU A 79 -30.37 5.47 -20.34
C GLU A 79 -28.93 5.54 -19.85
N HIS A 80 -28.10 4.60 -20.29
CA HIS A 80 -26.69 4.51 -19.92
C HIS A 80 -25.80 4.51 -21.17
N PHE A 81 -24.56 4.97 -20.98
CA PHE A 81 -23.52 5.00 -21.98
C PHE A 81 -22.55 3.86 -21.73
N PHE A 82 -22.20 3.16 -22.80
CA PHE A 82 -21.33 1.99 -22.75
C PHE A 82 -20.13 2.16 -23.66
N PHE A 83 -18.93 1.89 -23.13
CA PHE A 83 -17.73 1.77 -23.95
C PHE A 83 -17.68 0.37 -24.59
N ASP A 84 -17.52 0.34 -25.90
CA ASP A 84 -17.55 -0.88 -26.71
C ASP A 84 -16.20 -1.61 -26.67
N LEU A 85 -15.83 -2.11 -25.49
CA LEU A 85 -14.57 -2.83 -25.25
C LEU A 85 -14.38 -4.04 -26.18
N PRO A 86 -15.42 -4.84 -26.56
CA PRO A 86 -15.28 -5.95 -27.50
C PRO A 86 -14.66 -5.57 -28.84
N SER A 87 -14.88 -4.35 -29.33
CA SER A 87 -14.29 -3.86 -30.58
C SER A 87 -12.75 -3.77 -30.55
N PHE A 88 -12.15 -3.84 -29.38
CA PHE A 88 -10.69 -3.79 -29.18
C PHE A 88 -10.07 -5.15 -28.86
N SER A 89 -10.85 -6.24 -28.91
CA SER A 89 -10.43 -7.56 -28.43
C SER A 89 -9.14 -8.05 -29.11
N GLU A 90 -9.05 -7.96 -30.42
CA GLU A 90 -7.88 -8.39 -31.20
C GLU A 90 -6.62 -7.57 -30.84
N MET A 91 -6.76 -6.24 -30.79
CA MET A 91 -5.68 -5.32 -30.41
C MET A 91 -5.20 -5.60 -28.98
N LEU A 92 -6.12 -5.81 -28.05
CA LEU A 92 -5.80 -6.08 -26.65
C LEU A 92 -5.10 -7.43 -26.48
N GLN A 93 -5.54 -8.49 -27.19
CA GLN A 93 -4.87 -9.78 -27.17
C GLN A 93 -3.42 -9.67 -27.68
N ALA A 94 -3.21 -8.96 -28.78
CA ALA A 94 -1.88 -8.72 -29.32
C ALA A 94 -1.00 -7.93 -28.34
N TRP A 95 -1.53 -6.84 -27.76
CA TRP A 95 -0.79 -5.97 -26.85
C TRP A 95 -0.45 -6.67 -25.53
N THR A 96 -1.38 -7.40 -24.92
CA THR A 96 -1.15 -8.11 -23.66
C THR A 96 -0.09 -9.21 -23.77
N ARG A 97 0.14 -9.73 -24.99
CA ARG A 97 1.16 -10.76 -25.30
C ARG A 97 2.45 -10.19 -25.91
N SER A 98 2.54 -8.88 -26.12
CA SER A 98 3.72 -8.23 -26.72
C SER A 98 4.93 -8.09 -25.79
N GLY A 99 4.85 -8.52 -24.53
CA GLY A 99 5.83 -8.25 -23.48
C GLY A 99 5.51 -6.99 -22.66
N ALA A 100 4.41 -6.30 -22.97
CA ALA A 100 3.95 -5.14 -22.19
C ALA A 100 3.48 -5.49 -20.77
N LEU A 101 3.12 -6.75 -20.52
CA LEU A 101 2.69 -7.28 -19.22
C LEU A 101 3.62 -8.39 -18.73
N GLN A 102 3.70 -8.55 -17.42
CA GLN A 102 4.29 -9.74 -16.81
C GLN A 102 3.50 -10.98 -17.26
N GLU A 103 4.18 -12.10 -17.44
CA GLU A 103 3.56 -13.34 -17.95
C GLU A 103 2.34 -13.79 -17.14
N GLN A 104 2.43 -13.70 -15.81
CA GLN A 104 1.30 -14.03 -14.91
C GLN A 104 0.07 -13.16 -15.17
N VAL A 105 0.27 -11.86 -15.42
CA VAL A 105 -0.81 -10.92 -15.75
C VAL A 105 -1.39 -11.24 -17.13
N ALA A 106 -0.54 -11.46 -18.13
CA ALA A 106 -0.97 -11.80 -19.47
C ALA A 106 -1.78 -13.09 -19.50
N ASN A 107 -1.40 -14.10 -18.71
CA ASN A 107 -2.14 -15.35 -18.56
C ASN A 107 -3.50 -15.11 -17.90
N LYS A 108 -3.57 -14.26 -16.88
CA LYS A 108 -4.85 -13.89 -16.25
C LYS A 108 -5.79 -13.15 -17.22
N MET A 109 -5.24 -12.28 -18.07
CA MET A 109 -6.05 -11.58 -19.07
C MET A 109 -6.64 -12.53 -20.12
N GLN A 110 -5.97 -13.64 -20.42
CA GLN A 110 -6.47 -14.66 -21.34
C GLN A 110 -7.84 -15.21 -20.90
N GLU A 111 -8.08 -15.41 -19.62
CA GLU A 111 -9.37 -15.87 -19.09
C GLU A 111 -10.52 -14.91 -19.46
N TRP A 112 -10.24 -13.59 -19.48
CA TRP A 112 -11.23 -12.58 -19.88
C TRP A 112 -11.53 -12.62 -21.39
N PHE A 113 -10.51 -12.86 -22.21
CA PHE A 113 -10.72 -13.02 -23.65
C PHE A 113 -11.51 -14.28 -23.98
N GLU A 114 -11.26 -15.39 -23.31
CA GLU A 114 -11.96 -16.67 -23.49
C GLU A 114 -13.43 -16.58 -23.04
N SER A 115 -13.73 -15.83 -21.98
CA SER A 115 -15.12 -15.58 -21.55
C SER A 115 -15.85 -14.54 -22.41
N GLY A 116 -15.13 -13.83 -23.28
CA GLY A 116 -15.64 -12.76 -24.13
C GLY A 116 -15.76 -11.41 -23.40
N LEU A 117 -15.05 -10.41 -23.94
CA LEU A 117 -15.14 -9.05 -23.40
C LEU A 117 -16.54 -8.49 -23.55
N GLN A 118 -17.01 -7.77 -22.52
CA GLN A 118 -18.32 -7.15 -22.49
C GLN A 118 -18.22 -5.62 -22.65
N GLN A 119 -19.29 -5.01 -23.15
CA GLN A 119 -19.43 -3.56 -23.11
C GLN A 119 -19.44 -3.07 -21.67
N TRP A 120 -18.75 -1.97 -21.43
CA TRP A 120 -18.58 -1.43 -20.10
C TRP A 120 -19.42 -0.19 -19.86
N ASP A 121 -20.27 -0.22 -18.84
CA ASP A 121 -21.08 0.93 -18.41
C ASP A 121 -20.20 2.04 -17.83
N ILE A 122 -20.10 3.14 -18.55
CA ILE A 122 -19.25 4.29 -18.24
C ILE A 122 -20.03 5.48 -17.66
N SER A 123 -21.33 5.32 -17.39
CA SER A 123 -22.18 6.39 -16.87
C SER A 123 -22.74 6.10 -15.49
N ARG A 124 -23.03 7.17 -14.78
CA ARG A 124 -23.73 7.14 -13.48
C ARG A 124 -24.77 8.24 -13.46
N ASP A 125 -25.92 7.97 -12.84
CA ASP A 125 -26.99 8.94 -12.65
C ASP A 125 -26.71 9.87 -11.49
N ALA A 126 -27.22 11.10 -11.56
CA ALA A 126 -27.24 12.04 -10.43
C ALA A 126 -28.06 11.46 -9.24
N PRO A 127 -27.69 11.80 -8.00
CA PRO A 127 -26.53 12.58 -7.58
C PRO A 127 -25.26 11.73 -7.58
N TYR A 128 -24.20 12.18 -8.24
CA TYR A 128 -22.93 11.47 -8.31
C TYR A 128 -21.78 12.50 -8.31
N PHE A 129 -20.71 12.23 -7.58
CA PHE A 129 -19.51 13.05 -7.61
C PHE A 129 -18.62 12.63 -8.78
N GLY A 130 -18.45 13.49 -9.76
CA GLY A 130 -17.65 13.22 -10.96
C GLY A 130 -17.84 14.29 -12.02
N PHE A 131 -17.27 14.05 -13.20
CA PHE A 131 -17.45 14.93 -14.36
C PHE A 131 -18.72 14.56 -15.11
N GLU A 132 -19.53 15.56 -15.44
CA GLU A 132 -20.74 15.36 -16.24
C GLU A 132 -20.39 14.97 -17.68
N ILE A 133 -21.15 14.02 -18.22
CA ILE A 133 -20.96 13.55 -19.62
C ILE A 133 -21.41 14.66 -20.59
N PRO A 134 -20.57 15.07 -21.55
CA PRO A 134 -20.94 16.09 -22.52
C PRO A 134 -22.24 15.77 -23.27
N ASN A 135 -23.17 16.72 -23.30
CA ASN A 135 -24.50 16.62 -23.90
C ASN A 135 -25.41 15.51 -23.30
N ALA A 136 -25.21 15.18 -22.02
CA ALA A 136 -26.03 14.25 -21.27
C ALA A 136 -26.28 14.77 -19.84
N PRO A 137 -27.15 15.79 -19.65
CA PRO A 137 -27.40 16.40 -18.35
C PRO A 137 -27.81 15.38 -17.28
N GLY A 138 -27.22 15.46 -16.10
CA GLY A 138 -27.49 14.54 -14.99
C GLY A 138 -26.82 13.17 -15.12
N LYS A 139 -25.98 12.97 -16.13
CA LYS A 139 -25.14 11.78 -16.30
C LYS A 139 -23.67 12.10 -16.07
N TYR A 140 -23.01 11.29 -15.28
CA TYR A 140 -21.63 11.49 -14.87
C TYR A 140 -20.76 10.31 -15.34
N PHE A 141 -19.49 10.59 -15.59
CA PHE A 141 -18.55 9.52 -15.90
C PHE A 141 -18.32 8.60 -14.71
N TYR A 142 -18.34 7.31 -14.95
CA TYR A 142 -17.84 6.34 -13.99
C TYR A 142 -16.35 6.56 -13.73
N VAL A 143 -15.93 6.47 -12.49
CA VAL A 143 -14.59 6.82 -12.02
C VAL A 143 -13.45 6.21 -12.85
N TRP A 144 -13.59 5.02 -13.37
CA TRP A 144 -12.53 4.38 -14.17
C TRP A 144 -12.46 4.85 -15.63
N LEU A 145 -13.40 5.66 -16.09
CA LEU A 145 -13.23 6.36 -17.37
C LEU A 145 -12.41 7.65 -17.18
N ASP A 146 -12.57 8.35 -16.06
CA ASP A 146 -11.89 9.62 -15.80
C ASP A 146 -10.57 9.48 -15.03
N ALA A 147 -10.47 8.55 -14.07
CA ALA A 147 -9.30 8.40 -13.21
C ALA A 147 -7.97 8.20 -13.99
N PRO A 148 -7.88 7.34 -15.04
CA PRO A 148 -6.65 7.19 -15.81
C PRO A 148 -6.27 8.45 -16.61
N ILE A 149 -7.23 9.33 -16.93
CA ILE A 149 -6.95 10.62 -17.56
C ILE A 149 -6.13 11.53 -16.64
N GLY A 150 -6.18 11.28 -15.33
CA GLY A 150 -5.34 11.95 -14.34
C GLY A 150 -3.84 11.82 -14.62
N TYR A 151 -3.38 10.71 -15.23
CA TYR A 151 -1.99 10.54 -15.67
C TYR A 151 -1.62 11.58 -16.75
N MET A 152 -2.51 11.75 -17.74
CA MET A 152 -2.33 12.73 -18.80
C MET A 152 -2.45 14.16 -18.25
N GLY A 153 -3.43 14.40 -17.39
CA GLY A 153 -3.65 15.72 -16.75
C GLY A 153 -2.48 16.15 -15.89
N SER A 154 -1.92 15.23 -15.09
CA SER A 154 -0.73 15.48 -14.27
C SER A 154 0.49 15.81 -15.13
N PHE A 155 0.71 15.05 -16.21
CA PHE A 155 1.82 15.29 -17.13
C PHE A 155 1.64 16.60 -17.92
N LYS A 156 0.42 16.92 -18.35
CA LYS A 156 0.10 18.20 -19.00
C LYS A 156 0.42 19.38 -18.07
N ASN A 157 0.03 19.29 -16.80
CA ASN A 157 0.38 20.30 -15.80
C ASN A 157 1.90 20.45 -15.62
N LEU A 158 2.67 19.36 -15.70
CA LEU A 158 4.13 19.41 -15.69
C LEU A 158 4.67 20.15 -16.93
N CYS A 159 4.15 19.84 -18.14
CA CYS A 159 4.52 20.52 -19.37
C CYS A 159 4.24 22.03 -19.28
N ASP A 160 3.06 22.41 -18.79
CA ASP A 160 2.68 23.82 -18.62
C ASP A 160 3.61 24.58 -17.66
N LYS A 161 4.09 23.90 -16.60
CA LYS A 161 5.06 24.48 -15.65
C LYS A 161 6.48 24.58 -16.20
N ARG A 162 6.90 23.65 -17.06
CA ARG A 162 8.26 23.58 -17.60
C ARG A 162 8.43 24.26 -18.97
N GLY A 163 7.33 24.65 -19.60
CA GLY A 163 7.34 25.29 -20.92
C GLY A 163 7.93 24.38 -21.99
N ASP A 164 8.75 24.94 -22.86
CA ASP A 164 9.29 24.24 -24.04
C ASP A 164 10.27 23.09 -23.73
N SER A 165 10.62 22.88 -22.46
CA SER A 165 11.57 21.83 -22.08
C SER A 165 10.97 20.42 -22.05
N VAL A 166 9.62 20.29 -22.02
CA VAL A 166 8.90 19.01 -22.01
C VAL A 166 7.61 19.16 -22.81
N SER A 167 7.44 18.31 -23.82
CA SER A 167 6.25 18.33 -24.69
C SER A 167 5.29 17.21 -24.34
N PHE A 168 3.99 17.54 -24.20
CA PHE A 168 2.95 16.53 -23.98
C PHE A 168 2.88 15.52 -25.13
N ASP A 169 2.95 16.02 -26.37
CA ASP A 169 2.84 15.19 -27.58
C ASP A 169 4.03 14.23 -27.73
N GLU A 170 5.21 14.65 -27.29
CA GLU A 170 6.41 13.78 -27.32
C GLU A 170 6.18 12.48 -26.56
N TYR A 171 5.39 12.49 -25.50
CA TYR A 171 5.13 11.31 -24.67
C TYR A 171 3.80 10.61 -24.99
N TRP A 172 2.75 11.33 -25.38
CA TRP A 172 1.40 10.78 -25.44
C TRP A 172 0.82 10.57 -26.85
N LYS A 173 1.39 11.14 -27.89
CA LYS A 173 0.90 10.86 -29.24
C LYS A 173 1.16 9.42 -29.69
N LYS A 174 0.36 8.90 -30.60
CA LYS A 174 0.32 7.48 -30.99
C LYS A 174 1.68 6.92 -31.46
N ASP A 175 2.44 7.72 -32.17
CA ASP A 175 3.75 7.38 -32.76
C ASP A 175 4.96 7.76 -31.87
N SER A 176 4.73 8.13 -30.62
CA SER A 176 5.79 8.45 -29.67
C SER A 176 6.73 7.26 -29.44
N THR A 177 8.03 7.54 -29.44
CA THR A 177 9.09 6.58 -29.08
C THR A 177 9.53 6.69 -27.63
N ALA A 178 9.02 7.66 -26.86
CA ALA A 178 9.27 7.78 -25.43
C ALA A 178 8.71 6.56 -24.69
N GLU A 179 9.28 6.22 -23.54
CA GLU A 179 8.79 5.12 -22.71
C GLU A 179 7.75 5.60 -21.70
N LEU A 180 6.68 4.83 -21.52
CA LEU A 180 5.61 5.09 -20.57
C LEU A 180 5.35 3.84 -19.74
N TYR A 181 5.68 3.90 -18.46
CA TYR A 181 5.53 2.81 -17.52
C TYR A 181 4.43 3.09 -16.50
N HIS A 182 3.57 2.10 -16.26
CA HIS A 182 2.63 2.12 -15.15
C HIS A 182 3.03 1.10 -14.09
N PHE A 183 3.13 1.54 -12.82
CA PHE A 183 3.32 0.69 -11.66
C PHE A 183 2.01 0.67 -10.88
N ILE A 184 1.36 -0.49 -10.76
CA ILE A 184 0.02 -0.61 -10.19
C ILE A 184 -0.11 -1.80 -9.24
N GLY A 185 -1.07 -1.72 -8.31
CA GLY A 185 -1.51 -2.86 -7.51
C GLY A 185 -2.35 -3.85 -8.32
N LYS A 186 -2.36 -5.11 -7.91
CA LYS A 186 -3.09 -6.20 -8.59
C LYS A 186 -4.62 -6.02 -8.63
N ASP A 187 -5.18 -5.16 -7.77
CA ASP A 187 -6.61 -4.86 -7.69
C ASP A 187 -7.15 -4.02 -8.85
N ILE A 188 -6.28 -3.28 -9.55
CA ILE A 188 -6.66 -2.41 -10.66
C ILE A 188 -6.11 -2.88 -12.01
N VAL A 189 -5.61 -4.12 -12.06
CA VAL A 189 -5.05 -4.73 -13.28
C VAL A 189 -6.05 -4.70 -14.44
N TYR A 190 -7.29 -5.08 -14.19
CA TYR A 190 -8.34 -5.15 -15.22
C TYR A 190 -8.53 -3.80 -15.93
N PHE A 191 -8.59 -2.71 -15.18
CA PHE A 191 -8.77 -1.37 -15.73
C PHE A 191 -7.55 -0.89 -16.53
N HIS A 192 -6.34 -1.24 -16.13
CA HIS A 192 -5.10 -0.79 -16.77
C HIS A 192 -4.64 -1.70 -17.92
N SER A 193 -5.07 -2.96 -17.95
CA SER A 193 -4.68 -3.91 -18.99
C SER A 193 -5.70 -4.06 -20.11
N LEU A 194 -6.96 -3.69 -19.90
CA LEU A 194 -8.02 -3.77 -20.89
C LEU A 194 -8.64 -2.40 -21.22
N PHE A 195 -9.24 -1.72 -20.25
CA PHE A 195 -9.94 -0.45 -20.51
C PHE A 195 -9.01 0.68 -20.93
N TRP A 196 -7.98 0.95 -20.16
CA TRP A 196 -7.07 2.05 -20.43
C TRP A 196 -6.39 1.95 -21.80
N PRO A 197 -5.75 0.83 -22.19
CA PRO A 197 -5.18 0.70 -23.54
C PRO A 197 -6.22 0.76 -24.65
N ALA A 198 -7.45 0.26 -24.45
CA ALA A 198 -8.53 0.39 -25.44
C ALA A 198 -9.01 1.85 -25.61
N MET A 199 -9.13 2.60 -24.50
CA MET A 199 -9.47 4.03 -24.52
C MET A 199 -8.39 4.85 -25.25
N LEU A 200 -7.11 4.56 -24.98
CA LEU A 200 -5.99 5.21 -25.64
C LEU A 200 -5.97 4.92 -27.14
N GLU A 201 -6.10 3.65 -27.54
CA GLU A 201 -6.17 3.26 -28.95
C GLU A 201 -7.34 3.93 -29.66
N GLY A 202 -8.53 3.85 -29.08
CA GLY A 202 -9.76 4.42 -29.66
C GLY A 202 -9.77 5.95 -29.73
N SER A 203 -8.94 6.63 -28.92
CA SER A 203 -8.76 8.09 -28.94
C SER A 203 -7.47 8.55 -29.61
N ASN A 204 -6.75 7.67 -30.31
CA ASN A 204 -5.54 7.94 -31.04
C ASN A 204 -4.36 8.46 -30.17
N PHE A 205 -4.22 7.87 -28.98
CA PHE A 205 -3.06 8.02 -28.11
C PHE A 205 -2.23 6.74 -28.06
N ARG A 206 -0.99 6.85 -27.60
CA ARG A 206 -0.12 5.69 -27.41
C ARG A 206 -0.56 4.85 -26.20
N LYS A 207 -0.40 3.55 -26.26
CA LYS A 207 -0.54 2.64 -25.13
C LYS A 207 0.73 2.70 -24.24
N PRO A 208 0.64 2.29 -22.96
CA PRO A 208 1.82 2.13 -22.11
C PRO A 208 2.86 1.20 -22.75
N THR A 209 4.14 1.50 -22.54
CA THR A 209 5.25 0.62 -22.93
C THR A 209 5.16 -0.67 -22.12
N ASN A 210 5.07 -0.53 -20.79
CA ASN A 210 4.86 -1.66 -19.89
C ASN A 210 3.91 -1.29 -18.76
N LEU A 211 3.25 -2.31 -18.26
CA LEU A 211 2.43 -2.28 -17.06
C LEU A 211 3.03 -3.26 -16.04
N PHE A 212 3.52 -2.72 -14.92
CA PHE A 212 4.14 -3.48 -13.86
C PHE A 212 3.21 -3.60 -12.67
N VAL A 213 2.80 -4.81 -12.40
CA VAL A 213 1.83 -5.15 -11.35
C VAL A 213 2.57 -5.69 -10.13
N HIS A 214 2.20 -5.21 -8.95
CA HIS A 214 2.70 -5.72 -7.67
C HIS A 214 1.56 -6.19 -6.76
N GLY A 215 1.89 -7.02 -5.76
CA GLY A 215 0.97 -7.49 -4.73
C GLY A 215 0.60 -6.42 -3.71
N TYR A 216 -0.14 -6.84 -2.68
CA TYR A 216 -0.52 -5.97 -1.56
C TYR A 216 0.59 -5.92 -0.50
N VAL A 217 0.50 -4.90 0.36
CA VAL A 217 1.30 -4.80 1.57
C VAL A 217 0.45 -5.23 2.76
N THR A 218 0.97 -6.18 3.53
CA THR A 218 0.44 -6.55 4.85
C THR A 218 1.35 -6.00 5.95
N VAL A 219 0.88 -5.98 7.18
CA VAL A 219 1.66 -5.57 8.35
C VAL A 219 1.58 -6.67 9.39
N ASN A 220 2.73 -7.28 9.72
CA ASN A 220 2.82 -8.44 10.62
C ASN A 220 1.82 -9.55 10.24
N GLY A 221 1.74 -9.88 8.95
CA GLY A 221 0.86 -10.91 8.40
C GLY A 221 -0.62 -10.52 8.30
N ALA A 222 -1.01 -9.32 8.74
CA ALA A 222 -2.39 -8.86 8.69
C ALA A 222 -2.61 -7.83 7.58
N LYS A 223 -3.77 -7.88 6.91
CA LYS A 223 -4.19 -6.84 5.97
C LYS A 223 -4.23 -5.48 6.68
N MET A 224 -3.69 -4.44 6.05
CA MET A 224 -3.84 -3.07 6.53
C MET A 224 -5.31 -2.69 6.65
N SER A 225 -5.75 -2.36 7.86
CA SER A 225 -7.14 -2.00 8.14
C SER A 225 -7.20 -0.90 9.21
N LYS A 226 -7.94 0.15 8.92
CA LYS A 226 -8.20 1.22 9.90
C LYS A 226 -8.96 0.69 11.11
N SER A 227 -9.97 -0.15 10.90
CA SER A 227 -10.77 -0.74 11.98
C SER A 227 -9.99 -1.68 12.90
N ARG A 228 -8.92 -2.32 12.39
CA ARG A 228 -8.06 -3.24 13.15
C ARG A 228 -6.82 -2.58 13.76
N GLY A 229 -6.59 -1.28 13.52
CA GLY A 229 -5.41 -0.57 14.00
C GLY A 229 -4.08 -1.01 13.38
N THR A 230 -4.12 -1.77 12.26
CA THR A 230 -2.93 -2.21 11.52
C THR A 230 -2.56 -1.27 10.37
N PHE A 231 -3.22 -0.11 10.29
CA PHE A 231 -2.98 0.88 9.24
C PHE A 231 -1.94 1.90 9.70
N ILE A 232 -0.77 1.88 9.06
CA ILE A 232 0.31 2.84 9.30
C ILE A 232 0.32 3.84 8.13
N LYS A 233 0.07 5.12 8.43
CA LYS A 233 0.17 6.18 7.42
C LYS A 233 1.64 6.50 7.11
N ALA A 234 1.91 6.91 5.87
CA ALA A 234 3.23 7.37 5.48
C ALA A 234 3.69 8.59 6.30
N SER A 235 2.78 9.52 6.63
CA SER A 235 3.07 10.67 7.50
C SER A 235 3.50 10.24 8.90
N THR A 236 2.80 9.30 9.51
CA THR A 236 3.14 8.76 10.84
C THR A 236 4.50 8.06 10.80
N TRP A 237 4.77 7.29 9.74
CA TRP A 237 6.10 6.70 9.53
C TRP A 237 7.20 7.76 9.51
N LEU A 238 7.03 8.82 8.74
CA LEU A 238 8.02 9.88 8.56
C LEU A 238 8.28 10.72 9.82
N ASN A 239 7.36 10.72 10.77
CA ASN A 239 7.55 11.34 12.08
C ASN A 239 8.47 10.52 13.01
N HIS A 240 8.64 9.22 12.74
CA HIS A 240 9.43 8.31 13.57
C HIS A 240 10.72 7.83 12.89
N PHE A 241 10.70 7.67 11.55
CA PHE A 241 11.79 7.10 10.78
C PHE A 241 12.10 7.91 9.52
N ASP A 242 13.33 7.76 9.03
CA ASP A 242 13.72 8.25 7.71
C ASP A 242 13.01 7.41 6.62
N ALA A 243 12.60 8.05 5.51
CA ALA A 243 11.99 7.37 4.36
C ALA A 243 12.90 6.28 3.77
N ASP A 244 14.21 6.49 3.79
CA ASP A 244 15.21 5.56 3.23
C ASP A 244 15.13 4.19 3.88
N SER A 245 14.82 4.10 5.19
CA SER A 245 14.69 2.83 5.91
C SER A 245 13.58 1.95 5.33
N LEU A 246 12.40 2.54 5.07
CA LEU A 246 11.26 1.82 4.52
C LEU A 246 11.48 1.48 3.03
N ARG A 247 12.07 2.40 2.28
CA ARG A 247 12.45 2.17 0.88
C ARG A 247 13.39 0.97 0.77
N TYR A 248 14.43 0.92 1.61
CA TYR A 248 15.36 -0.20 1.65
C TYR A 248 14.68 -1.53 1.97
N TYR A 249 13.84 -1.53 3.02
CA TYR A 249 13.15 -2.73 3.44
C TYR A 249 12.27 -3.33 2.34
N TYR A 250 11.47 -2.50 1.69
CA TYR A 250 10.64 -2.95 0.58
C TYR A 250 11.49 -3.39 -0.61
N THR A 251 12.51 -2.62 -0.99
CA THR A 251 13.41 -2.96 -2.09
C THR A 251 14.08 -4.33 -1.89
N ALA A 252 14.49 -4.64 -0.67
CA ALA A 252 15.09 -5.94 -0.35
C ALA A 252 14.13 -7.13 -0.50
N LYS A 253 12.81 -6.89 -0.49
CA LYS A 253 11.77 -7.91 -0.63
C LYS A 253 11.10 -7.95 -1.99
N LEU A 254 11.10 -6.83 -2.72
CA LEU A 254 10.46 -6.70 -4.02
C LEU A 254 11.20 -7.51 -5.11
N SER A 255 10.40 -8.09 -5.99
CA SER A 255 10.86 -8.73 -7.22
C SER A 255 9.94 -8.32 -8.38
N SER A 256 10.20 -8.83 -9.58
CA SER A 256 9.33 -8.65 -10.75
C SER A 256 8.01 -9.43 -10.67
N ARG A 257 7.76 -10.19 -9.60
CA ARG A 257 6.57 -11.04 -9.38
C ARG A 257 5.46 -10.27 -8.68
N ILE A 258 4.24 -10.85 -8.69
CA ILE A 258 3.02 -10.26 -8.09
C ILE A 258 2.79 -10.80 -6.69
N ASP A 259 3.83 -11.02 -5.93
CA ASP A 259 3.73 -11.54 -4.57
C ASP A 259 3.33 -10.43 -3.58
N ASP A 260 2.52 -10.77 -2.58
CA ASP A 260 2.21 -9.87 -1.48
C ASP A 260 3.45 -9.71 -0.59
N ILE A 261 3.67 -8.50 -0.06
CA ILE A 261 4.81 -8.18 0.79
C ILE A 261 4.33 -7.92 2.20
N ASP A 262 4.99 -8.55 3.17
CA ASP A 262 4.74 -8.29 4.57
C ASP A 262 5.75 -7.30 5.16
N LEU A 263 5.26 -6.21 5.72
CA LEU A 263 6.00 -5.33 6.61
C LEU A 263 6.03 -5.96 8.01
N ASN A 264 6.97 -6.88 8.21
CA ASN A 264 7.27 -7.38 9.54
C ASN A 264 8.20 -6.37 10.25
N LEU A 265 7.72 -5.78 11.33
CA LEU A 265 8.41 -4.67 12.00
C LEU A 265 9.71 -5.10 12.70
N GLU A 266 9.80 -6.33 13.19
CA GLU A 266 11.03 -6.88 13.78
C GLU A 266 12.09 -7.14 12.69
N ASP A 267 11.71 -7.80 11.58
CA ASP A 267 12.56 -8.04 10.42
C ASP A 267 13.05 -6.70 9.82
N PHE A 268 12.18 -5.69 9.78
CA PHE A 268 12.55 -4.33 9.38
C PHE A 268 13.72 -3.78 10.21
N VAL A 269 13.62 -3.80 11.53
CA VAL A 269 14.68 -3.30 12.41
C VAL A 269 15.96 -4.10 12.23
N GLN A 270 15.86 -5.44 12.20
CA GLN A 270 17.03 -6.31 12.04
C GLN A 270 17.72 -6.06 10.71
N ARG A 271 16.99 -6.01 9.61
CA ARG A 271 17.53 -5.85 8.26
C ARG A 271 18.19 -4.48 8.05
N VAL A 272 17.51 -3.40 8.40
CA VAL A 272 18.09 -2.06 8.26
C VAL A 272 19.35 -1.92 9.11
N ASN A 273 19.34 -2.38 10.36
CA ASN A 273 20.51 -2.32 11.23
C ASN A 273 21.66 -3.21 10.73
N ALA A 274 21.35 -4.43 10.26
CA ALA A 274 22.38 -5.35 9.77
C ALA A 274 23.04 -4.84 8.47
N ASP A 275 22.23 -4.47 7.49
CA ASP A 275 22.70 -4.17 6.16
C ASP A 275 23.20 -2.70 6.04
N ILE A 276 22.37 -1.73 6.43
CA ILE A 276 22.72 -0.32 6.25
C ILE A 276 23.69 0.14 7.33
N VAL A 277 23.40 -0.09 8.61
CA VAL A 277 24.20 0.43 9.70
C VAL A 277 25.50 -0.35 9.86
N ASN A 278 25.40 -1.68 10.04
CA ASN A 278 26.55 -2.50 10.42
C ASN A 278 27.46 -2.87 9.23
N LYS A 279 26.93 -2.95 7.99
CA LYS A 279 27.76 -3.27 6.82
C LYS A 279 28.18 -1.99 6.08
N VAL A 280 27.20 -1.23 5.54
CA VAL A 280 27.50 -0.12 4.63
C VAL A 280 28.08 1.10 5.36
N VAL A 281 27.34 1.66 6.32
CA VAL A 281 27.77 2.88 7.02
C VAL A 281 28.97 2.63 7.90
N ASN A 282 29.03 1.47 8.55
CA ASN A 282 30.16 1.09 9.40
C ASN A 282 31.48 0.99 8.60
N LEU A 283 31.43 0.57 7.34
CA LEU A 283 32.60 0.56 6.45
C LEU A 283 33.22 1.95 6.32
N ALA A 284 32.41 2.99 6.06
CA ALA A 284 32.88 4.36 6.02
C ALA A 284 33.43 4.83 7.38
N SER A 285 32.68 4.60 8.44
CA SER A 285 33.02 5.06 9.80
C SER A 285 34.35 4.51 10.30
N ARG A 286 34.64 3.23 10.04
CA ARG A 286 35.88 2.55 10.46
C ARG A 286 37.14 3.09 9.76
N ASN A 287 37.01 3.61 8.56
CA ASN A 287 38.11 4.10 7.72
C ASN A 287 38.26 5.63 7.82
N ALA A 288 37.16 6.36 7.81
CA ALA A 288 37.14 7.83 7.77
C ALA A 288 37.86 8.47 8.97
N GLY A 289 37.75 7.85 10.15
CA GLY A 289 38.38 8.36 11.36
C GLY A 289 39.90 8.47 11.23
N PHE A 290 40.56 7.51 10.60
CA PHE A 290 42.00 7.53 10.34
C PHE A 290 42.36 8.55 9.27
N ILE A 291 41.64 8.57 8.17
CA ILE A 291 41.88 9.53 7.06
C ILE A 291 41.73 10.97 7.54
N ASN A 292 40.66 11.29 8.28
CA ASN A 292 40.46 12.65 8.78
C ASN A 292 41.50 13.08 9.82
N LYS A 293 41.88 12.17 10.74
CA LYS A 293 42.75 12.53 11.88
C LYS A 293 44.23 12.55 11.56
N ARG A 294 44.70 11.66 10.65
CA ARG A 294 46.12 11.49 10.37
C ARG A 294 46.57 12.05 9.02
N PHE A 295 45.62 12.16 8.07
CA PHE A 295 45.95 12.52 6.67
C PHE A 295 45.15 13.75 6.21
N ASP A 296 44.63 14.57 7.14
CA ASP A 296 43.87 15.80 6.80
C ASP A 296 42.73 15.58 5.76
N GLY A 297 42.13 14.40 5.80
CA GLY A 297 41.06 14.01 4.86
C GLY A 297 41.56 13.59 3.47
N VAL A 298 42.84 13.51 3.22
CA VAL A 298 43.42 13.18 1.89
C VAL A 298 43.53 11.66 1.73
N LEU A 299 42.96 11.12 0.67
CA LEU A 299 43.06 9.71 0.29
C LEU A 299 44.41 9.42 -0.36
N ALA A 300 44.86 8.16 -0.36
CA ALA A 300 46.05 7.71 -0.99
C ALA A 300 46.03 7.99 -2.51
N SER A 301 47.23 8.14 -3.09
CA SER A 301 47.39 8.36 -4.54
C SER A 301 47.26 7.10 -5.39
N GLU A 302 47.21 5.92 -4.77
CA GLU A 302 47.06 4.62 -5.42
C GLU A 302 46.11 3.73 -4.62
N LEU A 303 45.46 2.75 -5.31
CA LEU A 303 44.66 1.73 -4.67
C LEU A 303 45.52 0.66 -4.01
N ALA A 304 45.22 0.28 -2.81
CA ALA A 304 45.87 -0.82 -2.09
C ALA A 304 45.63 -2.19 -2.76
N ASP A 305 44.47 -2.37 -3.36
CA ASP A 305 44.07 -3.58 -4.09
C ASP A 305 43.22 -3.23 -5.33
N PRO A 306 43.85 -2.96 -6.48
CA PRO A 306 43.15 -2.66 -7.73
C PRO A 306 42.26 -3.79 -8.23
N GLN A 307 42.61 -5.06 -7.92
CA GLN A 307 41.81 -6.19 -8.35
C GLN A 307 40.49 -6.29 -7.56
N LEU A 308 40.55 -6.06 -6.26
CA LEU A 308 39.33 -5.98 -5.43
C LEU A 308 38.43 -4.82 -5.88
N TYR A 309 39.01 -3.64 -6.17
CA TYR A 309 38.24 -2.51 -6.70
C TYR A 309 37.56 -2.86 -8.04
N LYS A 310 38.29 -3.52 -8.92
CA LYS A 310 37.74 -3.99 -10.20
C LYS A 310 36.56 -4.95 -10.00
N THR A 311 36.60 -5.85 -9.02
CA THR A 311 35.48 -6.73 -8.69
C THR A 311 34.21 -5.94 -8.38
N PHE A 312 34.35 -4.81 -7.67
CA PHE A 312 33.22 -3.94 -7.34
C PHE A 312 32.68 -3.19 -8.57
N THR A 313 33.54 -2.70 -9.43
CA THR A 313 33.11 -1.97 -10.64
C THR A 313 32.55 -2.90 -11.72
N ASP A 314 33.05 -4.13 -11.86
CA ASP A 314 32.51 -5.14 -12.77
C ASP A 314 31.09 -5.60 -12.40
N ALA A 315 30.72 -5.51 -11.13
CA ALA A 315 29.37 -5.84 -10.68
C ALA A 315 28.28 -4.86 -11.17
N ALA A 316 28.68 -3.72 -11.75
CA ALA A 316 27.75 -2.70 -12.24
C ALA A 316 26.76 -3.25 -13.27
N GLU A 317 27.21 -4.12 -14.19
CA GLU A 317 26.35 -4.71 -15.21
C GLU A 317 25.25 -5.57 -14.58
N VAL A 318 25.61 -6.52 -13.73
CA VAL A 318 24.66 -7.44 -13.08
C VAL A 318 23.68 -6.71 -12.15
N ILE A 319 24.18 -5.72 -11.40
CA ILE A 319 23.34 -4.90 -10.51
C ILE A 319 22.42 -4.00 -11.33
N GLY A 320 22.93 -3.37 -12.41
CA GLY A 320 22.15 -2.55 -13.32
C GLY A 320 21.02 -3.33 -13.98
N GLU A 321 21.33 -4.51 -14.54
CA GLU A 321 20.31 -5.40 -15.11
C GLU A 321 19.24 -5.82 -14.08
N ALA A 322 19.65 -6.08 -12.83
CA ALA A 322 18.70 -6.42 -11.77
C ALA A 322 17.79 -5.23 -11.41
N TRP A 323 18.30 -3.99 -11.41
CA TRP A 323 17.48 -2.78 -11.24
C TRP A 323 16.49 -2.60 -12.40
N GLU A 324 16.95 -2.68 -13.64
CA GLU A 324 16.12 -2.51 -14.85
C GLU A 324 15.05 -3.59 -14.98
N SER A 325 15.36 -4.84 -14.65
CA SER A 325 14.41 -5.96 -14.67
C SER A 325 13.48 -6.00 -13.46
N ARG A 326 13.62 -5.06 -12.52
CA ARG A 326 12.85 -4.98 -11.25
C ARG A 326 13.06 -6.17 -10.31
N GLU A 327 14.18 -6.86 -10.48
CA GLU A 327 14.66 -7.88 -9.55
C GLU A 327 15.38 -7.23 -8.35
N PHE A 328 14.66 -6.32 -7.67
CA PHE A 328 15.20 -5.43 -6.64
C PHE A 328 15.87 -6.19 -5.50
N GLY A 329 15.23 -7.26 -5.00
CA GLY A 329 15.81 -8.11 -3.97
C GLY A 329 17.10 -8.82 -4.42
N LYS A 330 17.26 -9.11 -5.74
CA LYS A 330 18.50 -9.63 -6.30
C LYS A 330 19.59 -8.55 -6.27
N ALA A 331 19.29 -7.34 -6.76
CA ALA A 331 20.23 -6.24 -6.73
C ALA A 331 20.76 -5.95 -5.32
N VAL A 332 19.85 -5.90 -4.32
CA VAL A 332 20.24 -5.72 -2.92
C VAL A 332 21.15 -6.85 -2.42
N ARG A 333 20.88 -8.10 -2.76
CA ARG A 333 21.75 -9.22 -2.35
C ARG A 333 23.15 -9.13 -2.95
N GLU A 334 23.27 -8.78 -4.23
CA GLU A 334 24.56 -8.56 -4.89
C GLU A 334 25.35 -7.41 -4.21
N ILE A 335 24.68 -6.29 -3.93
CA ILE A 335 25.30 -5.15 -3.24
C ILE A 335 25.75 -5.55 -1.82
N MET A 336 24.95 -6.30 -1.08
CA MET A 336 25.30 -6.74 0.27
C MET A 336 26.43 -7.77 0.27
N ALA A 337 26.53 -8.62 -0.76
CA ALA A 337 27.69 -9.51 -0.93
C ALA A 337 28.99 -8.73 -1.15
N LEU A 338 28.95 -7.65 -1.94
CA LEU A 338 30.09 -6.74 -2.08
C LEU A 338 30.41 -6.04 -0.76
N ALA A 339 29.39 -5.60 0.01
CA ALA A 339 29.60 -5.00 1.32
C ALA A 339 30.27 -5.97 2.31
N ASP A 340 29.94 -7.26 2.25
CA ASP A 340 30.61 -8.30 3.04
C ASP A 340 32.09 -8.48 2.62
N LEU A 341 32.40 -8.43 1.31
CA LEU A 341 33.79 -8.44 0.81
C LEU A 341 34.57 -7.22 1.30
N ALA A 342 33.97 -6.02 1.24
CA ALA A 342 34.62 -4.80 1.72
C ALA A 342 34.93 -4.86 3.22
N ASN A 343 33.98 -5.31 4.04
CA ASN A 343 34.19 -5.46 5.47
C ASN A 343 35.27 -6.51 5.79
N ARG A 344 35.25 -7.64 5.08
CA ARG A 344 36.29 -8.67 5.20
C ARG A 344 37.68 -8.09 4.91
N TYR A 345 37.84 -7.35 3.80
CA TYR A 345 39.09 -6.66 3.48
C TYR A 345 39.56 -5.79 4.65
N VAL A 346 38.69 -4.94 5.20
CA VAL A 346 39.05 -4.07 6.34
C VAL A 346 39.40 -4.86 7.59
N ASP A 347 38.70 -5.99 7.86
CA ASP A 347 38.99 -6.85 9.00
C ASP A 347 40.34 -7.56 8.87
N GLU A 348 40.67 -8.06 7.68
CA GLU A 348 41.95 -8.72 7.37
C GLU A 348 43.14 -7.75 7.41
N GLN A 349 42.97 -6.53 6.86
CA GLN A 349 43.99 -5.48 6.89
C GLN A 349 44.13 -4.81 8.26
N ALA A 350 43.11 -4.91 9.12
CA ALA A 350 43.08 -4.44 10.50
C ALA A 350 43.72 -3.04 10.71
N PRO A 351 43.19 -1.96 10.08
CA PRO A 351 43.80 -0.62 10.13
C PRO A 351 44.02 -0.11 11.57
N TRP A 352 43.22 -0.54 12.54
CA TRP A 352 43.39 -0.22 13.97
C TRP A 352 44.63 -0.87 14.60
N VAL A 353 45.15 -1.96 14.00
CA VAL A 353 46.42 -2.57 14.40
C VAL A 353 47.58 -1.86 13.72
N VAL A 354 47.46 -1.64 12.37
CA VAL A 354 48.46 -0.91 11.59
C VAL A 354 48.71 0.49 12.14
N ALA A 355 47.66 1.18 12.59
CA ALA A 355 47.73 2.52 13.17
C ALA A 355 48.59 2.62 14.47
N LYS A 356 48.93 1.48 15.13
CA LYS A 356 49.77 1.42 16.32
C LYS A 356 51.21 1.09 15.99
N GLN A 357 51.55 0.83 14.72
CA GLN A 357 52.89 0.47 14.29
C GLN A 357 53.60 1.72 13.75
N GLU A 358 54.81 1.96 14.19
CA GLU A 358 55.62 3.07 13.69
C GLU A 358 56.03 2.83 12.23
N GLY A 359 56.04 3.91 11.44
CA GLY A 359 56.44 3.88 10.03
C GLY A 359 55.43 3.27 9.05
N ARG A 360 54.24 2.87 9.50
CA ARG A 360 53.21 2.25 8.66
C ARG A 360 52.09 3.22 8.25
N ASP A 361 52.30 4.55 8.33
CA ASP A 361 51.25 5.53 7.98
C ASP A 361 50.82 5.45 6.51
N ALA A 362 51.75 5.20 5.59
CA ALA A 362 51.41 5.02 4.16
C ALA A 362 50.48 3.80 3.93
N ASP A 363 50.79 2.69 4.61
CA ASP A 363 49.92 1.49 4.55
C ASP A 363 48.55 1.74 5.15
N LEU A 364 48.49 2.42 6.30
CA LEU A 364 47.25 2.80 6.93
C LEU A 364 46.39 3.68 6.03
N GLN A 365 47.03 4.69 5.37
CA GLN A 365 46.32 5.56 4.43
C GLN A 365 45.79 4.77 3.25
N ALA A 366 46.61 3.88 2.66
CA ALA A 366 46.23 3.06 1.50
C ALA A 366 45.04 2.13 1.85
N ILE A 367 45.08 1.42 3.01
CA ILE A 367 44.02 0.54 3.48
C ILE A 367 42.71 1.32 3.69
N CYS A 368 42.78 2.43 4.42
CA CYS A 368 41.57 3.21 4.71
C CYS A 368 41.00 3.90 3.46
N SER A 369 41.87 4.35 2.54
CA SER A 369 41.46 4.92 1.25
C SER A 369 40.75 3.89 0.39
N MET A 370 41.23 2.65 0.39
CA MET A 370 40.56 1.53 -0.28
C MET A 370 39.15 1.31 0.30
N GLY A 371 39.01 1.21 1.63
CA GLY A 371 37.72 1.06 2.30
C GLY A 371 36.72 2.18 1.95
N ILE A 372 37.18 3.44 1.84
CA ILE A 372 36.35 4.58 1.43
C ILE A 372 35.95 4.49 -0.04
N ASN A 373 36.84 4.06 -0.94
CA ASN A 373 36.52 3.85 -2.34
C ASN A 373 35.49 2.71 -2.54
N LEU A 374 35.61 1.61 -1.80
CA LEU A 374 34.61 0.53 -1.83
C LEU A 374 33.25 1.03 -1.30
N PHE A 375 33.23 1.80 -0.21
CA PHE A 375 32.03 2.45 0.29
C PHE A 375 31.36 3.34 -0.78
N ARG A 376 32.15 4.13 -1.50
CA ARG A 376 31.66 4.98 -2.59
C ARG A 376 30.92 4.16 -3.64
N VAL A 377 31.48 3.05 -4.10
CA VAL A 377 30.85 2.18 -5.10
C VAL A 377 29.54 1.60 -4.57
N LEU A 378 29.50 1.09 -3.33
CA LEU A 378 28.28 0.57 -2.70
C LEU A 378 27.19 1.64 -2.62
N MET A 379 27.54 2.87 -2.21
CA MET A 379 26.59 3.97 -2.14
C MET A 379 26.06 4.40 -3.50
N THR A 380 26.90 4.32 -4.56
CA THR A 380 26.44 4.57 -5.93
C THR A 380 25.37 3.56 -6.35
N TYR A 381 25.56 2.29 -6.06
CA TYR A 381 24.59 1.24 -6.36
C TYR A 381 23.30 1.37 -5.54
N LEU A 382 23.38 1.89 -4.31
CA LEU A 382 22.24 2.11 -3.43
C LEU A 382 21.55 3.47 -3.65
N LYS A 383 22.13 4.38 -4.45
CA LYS A 383 21.58 5.73 -4.68
C LYS A 383 20.10 5.75 -5.09
N PRO A 384 19.62 4.86 -5.99
CA PRO A 384 18.21 4.84 -6.36
C PRO A 384 17.25 4.54 -5.20
N VAL A 385 17.75 3.84 -4.18
CA VAL A 385 16.95 3.37 -3.03
C VAL A 385 17.08 4.29 -1.83
N LEU A 386 18.27 4.82 -1.57
CA LEU A 386 18.65 5.56 -0.37
C LEU A 386 19.07 7.01 -0.69
N PRO A 387 18.19 7.85 -1.27
CA PRO A 387 18.57 9.18 -1.73
C PRO A 387 19.13 10.08 -0.62
N LYS A 388 18.52 10.09 0.58
CA LYS A 388 18.99 10.93 1.70
C LYS A 388 20.32 10.44 2.31
N LEU A 389 20.49 9.12 2.41
CA LEU A 389 21.78 8.56 2.82
C LEU A 389 22.86 8.88 1.79
N THR A 390 22.52 8.83 0.51
CA THR A 390 23.42 9.19 -0.59
C THR A 390 23.84 10.65 -0.52
N GLU A 391 22.93 11.60 -0.30
CA GLU A 391 23.27 13.02 -0.11
C GLU A 391 24.29 13.22 1.04
N ARG A 392 24.13 12.50 2.13
CA ARG A 392 25.08 12.52 3.26
C ARG A 392 26.43 11.90 2.90
N ALA A 393 26.41 10.82 2.11
CA ALA A 393 27.62 10.17 1.61
C ALA A 393 28.37 11.07 0.60
N GLU A 394 27.66 11.71 -0.33
CA GLU A 394 28.23 12.69 -1.27
C GLU A 394 28.87 13.88 -0.55
N ALA A 395 28.17 14.40 0.49
CA ALA A 395 28.71 15.47 1.32
C ALA A 395 30.00 15.04 2.06
N PHE A 396 30.05 13.82 2.59
CA PHE A 396 31.26 13.26 3.21
C PHE A 396 32.37 13.05 2.18
N LEU A 397 32.07 12.39 1.08
CA LEU A 397 33.03 12.05 0.02
C LEU A 397 33.49 13.28 -0.79
N ASN A 398 32.81 14.42 -0.64
CA ASN A 398 33.06 15.65 -1.38
C ASN A 398 33.05 15.44 -2.91
N THR A 399 32.10 14.61 -3.38
CA THR A 399 31.89 14.29 -4.79
C THR A 399 30.48 13.78 -5.04
N GLU A 400 29.95 14.02 -6.22
CA GLU A 400 28.71 13.41 -6.67
C GLU A 400 28.91 11.93 -6.99
N LEU A 401 27.93 11.10 -6.66
CA LEU A 401 27.91 9.68 -6.99
C LEU A 401 27.15 9.46 -8.30
N THR A 402 27.88 9.06 -9.32
CA THR A 402 27.34 8.74 -10.65
C THR A 402 27.71 7.32 -11.03
N TRP A 403 26.83 6.65 -11.80
CA TRP A 403 27.05 5.26 -12.22
C TRP A 403 28.37 5.07 -12.99
N ASP A 404 28.64 5.94 -13.95
CA ASP A 404 29.87 5.88 -14.72
C ASP A 404 31.11 6.30 -13.91
N GLY A 405 30.90 7.15 -12.91
CA GLY A 405 31.97 7.68 -12.05
C GLY A 405 32.70 6.61 -11.23
N ILE A 406 32.05 5.45 -10.97
CA ILE A 406 32.71 4.37 -10.20
C ILE A 406 33.93 3.76 -10.90
N GLN A 407 34.04 3.91 -12.22
CA GLN A 407 35.20 3.40 -12.98
C GLN A 407 36.50 4.12 -12.60
N GLN A 408 36.41 5.32 -12.05
CA GLN A 408 37.56 6.12 -11.62
C GLN A 408 37.59 6.19 -10.07
N PRO A 409 38.58 5.55 -9.42
CA PRO A 409 38.71 5.64 -7.96
C PRO A 409 39.10 7.06 -7.53
N LEU A 410 38.73 7.41 -6.29
CA LEU A 410 39.16 8.67 -5.67
C LEU A 410 40.60 8.53 -5.17
N LEU A 411 41.55 9.06 -5.92
CA LEU A 411 42.99 9.04 -5.60
C LEU A 411 43.50 10.44 -5.30
N GLY A 412 44.24 10.61 -4.21
CA GLY A 412 44.72 11.91 -3.76
C GLY A 412 43.59 12.90 -3.46
N HIS A 413 42.35 12.42 -3.39
CA HIS A 413 41.14 13.19 -3.21
C HIS A 413 40.93 13.56 -1.74
N LYS A 414 40.44 14.76 -1.48
CA LYS A 414 40.15 15.21 -0.12
C LYS A 414 38.68 15.00 0.23
N VAL A 415 38.41 14.14 1.21
CA VAL A 415 37.08 13.95 1.80
C VAL A 415 36.85 14.93 2.96
N ASN A 416 35.59 15.25 3.21
CA ASN A 416 35.18 16.12 4.32
C ASN A 416 35.22 15.37 5.66
N PRO A 417 35.16 16.10 6.81
CA PRO A 417 35.05 15.47 8.11
C PRO A 417 33.84 14.55 8.21
N PHE A 418 34.09 13.31 8.68
CA PHE A 418 33.05 12.31 8.79
C PHE A 418 32.04 12.67 9.90
N LYS A 419 30.76 12.64 9.56
CA LYS A 419 29.65 12.68 10.50
C LYS A 419 28.86 11.39 10.38
N ALA A 420 28.16 10.97 11.45
CA ALA A 420 27.33 9.78 11.40
C ALA A 420 26.32 9.88 10.25
N LEU A 421 26.42 8.96 9.29
CA LEU A 421 25.59 8.97 8.08
C LEU A 421 24.18 8.42 8.33
N TYR A 422 24.05 7.47 9.26
CA TYR A 422 22.79 6.83 9.60
C TYR A 422 22.78 6.38 11.06
N ASN A 423 21.61 6.43 11.69
CA ASN A 423 21.42 6.01 13.07
C ASN A 423 20.81 4.62 13.14
N ARG A 424 21.18 3.86 14.16
CA ARG A 424 20.59 2.57 14.46
C ARG A 424 19.11 2.74 14.82
N ILE A 425 18.26 1.85 14.34
CA ILE A 425 16.84 1.82 14.68
C ILE A 425 16.64 0.98 15.95
N ASP A 426 15.86 1.51 16.91
CA ASP A 426 15.49 0.83 18.16
C ASP A 426 14.03 0.35 18.08
N MET A 427 13.73 -0.80 18.68
CA MET A 427 12.36 -1.33 18.79
C MET A 427 11.42 -0.38 19.52
N LYS A 428 11.90 0.43 20.47
CA LYS A 428 11.09 1.46 21.14
C LYS A 428 10.52 2.51 20.17
N GLN A 429 11.26 2.83 19.12
CA GLN A 429 10.76 3.73 18.06
C GLN A 429 9.63 3.07 17.25
N VAL A 430 9.71 1.75 17.04
CA VAL A 430 8.66 0.97 16.38
C VAL A 430 7.40 0.90 17.24
N GLU A 431 7.54 0.68 18.55
CA GLU A 431 6.43 0.68 19.51
C GLU A 431 5.74 2.06 19.52
N ALA A 432 6.51 3.15 19.53
CA ALA A 432 5.97 4.51 19.45
C ALA A 432 5.22 4.76 18.12
N LEU A 433 5.75 4.29 16.99
CA LEU A 433 5.07 4.36 15.68
C LEU A 433 3.72 3.63 15.70
N VAL A 434 3.70 2.41 16.24
CA VAL A 434 2.47 1.59 16.30
C VAL A 434 1.42 2.27 17.16
N GLU A 435 1.80 2.83 18.31
CA GLU A 435 0.86 3.52 19.21
C GLU A 435 0.33 4.81 18.56
N ALA A 436 1.19 5.62 17.98
CA ALA A 436 0.78 6.82 17.24
C ALA A 436 -0.19 6.49 16.09
N SER A 437 0.02 5.36 15.40
CA SER A 437 -0.88 4.91 14.33
C SER A 437 -2.27 4.53 14.84
N LYS A 438 -2.38 3.96 16.04
CA LYS A 438 -3.66 3.66 16.69
C LYS A 438 -4.41 4.92 17.13
N GLU A 439 -3.69 5.88 17.71
CA GLU A 439 -4.26 7.14 18.16
C GLU A 439 -4.82 7.95 16.98
N GLU A 440 -4.10 8.02 15.86
CA GLU A 440 -4.58 8.70 14.65
C GLU A 440 -5.85 8.06 14.08
N VAL A 441 -5.99 6.75 14.15
CA VAL A 441 -7.21 6.04 13.72
C VAL A 441 -8.37 6.38 14.63
N LYS A 442 -8.14 6.45 15.95
CA LYS A 442 -9.17 6.86 16.92
C LYS A 442 -9.61 8.32 16.71
N ALA A 443 -8.67 9.22 16.49
CA ALA A 443 -8.95 10.64 16.25
C ALA A 443 -9.69 10.90 14.93
N ALA A 444 -9.48 10.06 13.91
CA ALA A 444 -10.18 10.18 12.63
C ALA A 444 -11.59 9.58 12.62
N ALA A 445 -11.99 8.86 13.68
CA ALA A 445 -13.36 8.40 13.84
C ALA A 445 -14.25 9.62 14.10
N ALA A 446 -15.35 9.74 13.33
CA ALA A 446 -16.32 10.81 13.56
C ALA A 446 -16.85 10.72 15.00
N PRO A 447 -17.08 11.85 15.67
CA PRO A 447 -17.65 11.83 17.01
C PRO A 447 -18.99 11.09 16.99
N VAL A 448 -19.15 10.15 17.91
CA VAL A 448 -20.42 9.45 18.11
C VAL A 448 -21.46 10.49 18.54
N THR A 449 -22.55 10.60 17.78
CA THR A 449 -23.64 11.52 18.08
C THR A 449 -24.91 10.72 18.39
N GLY A 450 -25.84 11.34 19.14
CA GLY A 450 -27.08 10.67 19.56
C GLY A 450 -26.92 9.85 20.83
N PRO A 451 -27.84 8.90 21.12
CA PRO A 451 -27.86 8.16 22.39
C PRO A 451 -26.57 7.44 22.76
N LEU A 452 -25.77 7.03 21.76
CA LEU A 452 -24.46 6.36 22.00
C LEU A 452 -23.36 7.34 22.46
N ALA A 453 -23.56 8.65 22.34
CA ALA A 453 -22.62 9.63 22.90
C ALA A 453 -22.75 9.71 24.43
N ASP A 454 -23.99 9.52 24.94
CA ASP A 454 -24.30 9.59 26.37
C ASP A 454 -24.10 8.22 27.06
N ASP A 455 -24.32 7.13 26.32
CA ASP A 455 -24.15 5.74 26.81
C ASP A 455 -23.40 4.91 25.73
N PRO A 456 -22.07 4.96 25.72
CA PRO A 456 -21.28 4.29 24.72
C PRO A 456 -21.30 2.77 24.86
N ILE A 457 -21.22 2.07 23.71
CA ILE A 457 -21.08 0.60 23.69
C ILE A 457 -19.81 0.22 24.46
N GLN A 458 -19.93 -0.75 25.35
CA GLN A 458 -18.84 -1.27 26.16
C GLN A 458 -17.76 -1.93 25.29
N GLU A 459 -16.56 -2.13 25.84
CA GLU A 459 -15.47 -2.79 25.15
C GLU A 459 -15.84 -4.20 24.68
N THR A 460 -15.29 -4.62 23.55
CA THR A 460 -15.51 -5.96 23.01
C THR A 460 -14.94 -7.01 23.95
N ILE A 461 -15.74 -7.99 24.33
CA ILE A 461 -15.32 -9.15 25.11
C ILE A 461 -14.97 -10.32 24.18
N THR A 462 -14.15 -11.25 24.65
CA THR A 462 -13.86 -12.49 23.94
C THR A 462 -15.03 -13.47 24.04
N PHE A 463 -15.05 -14.48 23.14
CA PHE A 463 -16.04 -15.56 23.23
C PHE A 463 -15.93 -16.30 24.57
N ASP A 464 -14.74 -16.49 25.10
CA ASP A 464 -14.52 -17.13 26.40
C ASP A 464 -15.06 -16.30 27.56
N ASP A 465 -15.05 -14.97 27.45
CA ASP A 465 -15.70 -14.09 28.44
C ASP A 465 -17.22 -14.15 28.35
N PHE A 466 -17.77 -14.17 27.13
CA PHE A 466 -19.20 -14.36 26.92
C PHE A 466 -19.68 -15.73 27.40
N ALA A 467 -18.92 -16.79 27.20
CA ALA A 467 -19.25 -18.15 27.62
C ALA A 467 -19.32 -18.34 29.17
N LYS A 468 -18.74 -17.36 29.92
CA LYS A 468 -18.87 -17.34 31.40
C LYS A 468 -20.23 -16.82 31.87
N VAL A 469 -21.00 -16.18 30.97
CA VAL A 469 -22.35 -15.64 31.29
C VAL A 469 -23.36 -16.78 31.16
N ASP A 470 -23.95 -17.18 32.29
CA ASP A 470 -24.99 -18.21 32.34
C ASP A 470 -26.36 -17.52 32.51
N LEU A 471 -27.15 -17.46 31.44
CA LEU A 471 -28.49 -16.89 31.42
C LEU A 471 -29.52 -18.03 31.42
N ARG A 472 -30.40 -18.02 32.41
CA ARG A 472 -31.45 -19.02 32.57
C ARG A 472 -32.83 -18.39 32.73
N VAL A 473 -33.85 -19.05 32.22
CA VAL A 473 -35.24 -18.75 32.52
C VAL A 473 -35.58 -19.40 33.83
N ALA A 474 -36.22 -18.65 34.74
CA ALA A 474 -36.64 -19.13 36.05
C ALA A 474 -38.12 -18.78 36.28
N LEU A 475 -38.83 -19.66 36.98
CA LEU A 475 -40.20 -19.40 37.42
C LEU A 475 -40.17 -18.50 38.65
N ILE A 476 -40.91 -17.39 38.64
CA ILE A 476 -41.10 -16.54 39.83
C ILE A 476 -42.18 -17.19 40.73
N GLU A 477 -41.78 -17.84 41.80
CA GLU A 477 -42.70 -18.46 42.75
C GLU A 477 -43.27 -17.47 43.78
N ASN A 478 -42.49 -16.44 44.13
CA ASN A 478 -42.91 -15.43 45.07
C ASN A 478 -42.26 -14.07 44.73
N ALA A 479 -43.00 -13.01 44.91
CA ALA A 479 -42.53 -11.64 44.79
C ALA A 479 -43.10 -10.78 45.92
N GLU A 480 -42.21 -10.07 46.63
CA GLU A 480 -42.64 -9.27 47.79
C GLU A 480 -41.84 -7.97 47.90
N PHE A 481 -42.40 -7.00 48.60
CA PHE A 481 -41.70 -5.75 48.88
C PHE A 481 -40.54 -5.98 49.86
N VAL A 482 -39.45 -5.26 49.63
CA VAL A 482 -38.30 -5.23 50.55
C VAL A 482 -38.53 -4.13 51.57
N GLU A 483 -38.55 -4.49 52.86
CA GLU A 483 -38.69 -3.54 53.95
C GLU A 483 -37.51 -2.50 53.94
N GLY A 484 -37.87 -1.23 54.00
CA GLY A 484 -36.89 -0.14 53.97
C GLY A 484 -36.37 0.23 52.57
N SER A 485 -36.89 -0.34 51.46
CA SER A 485 -36.52 0.01 50.10
C SER A 485 -37.72 0.38 49.23
N ASP A 486 -37.66 1.56 48.63
CA ASP A 486 -38.66 2.01 47.67
C ASP A 486 -38.39 1.57 46.23
N LYS A 487 -37.26 0.92 45.99
CA LYS A 487 -36.80 0.52 44.65
C LYS A 487 -36.79 -0.98 44.40
N LEU A 488 -36.66 -1.79 45.46
CA LEU A 488 -36.42 -3.22 45.33
C LEU A 488 -37.67 -4.05 45.56
N LEU A 489 -37.82 -5.13 44.78
CA LEU A 489 -38.64 -6.30 45.05
C LEU A 489 -37.70 -7.49 45.33
N ARG A 490 -38.10 -8.37 46.27
CA ARG A 490 -37.48 -9.68 46.47
C ARG A 490 -38.27 -10.71 45.67
N LEU A 491 -37.58 -11.36 44.74
CA LEU A 491 -38.16 -12.42 43.92
C LEU A 491 -37.59 -13.76 44.38
N THR A 492 -38.44 -14.74 44.59
CA THR A 492 -38.03 -16.14 44.79
C THR A 492 -38.16 -16.85 43.46
N LEU A 493 -37.03 -17.27 42.88
CA LEU A 493 -36.94 -17.89 41.57
C LEU A 493 -36.70 -19.39 41.71
N ASP A 494 -37.50 -20.18 41.02
CA ASP A 494 -37.24 -21.62 40.85
C ASP A 494 -36.54 -21.87 39.50
N LEU A 495 -35.35 -22.46 39.55
CA LEU A 495 -34.49 -22.82 38.42
C LEU A 495 -34.69 -24.28 37.98
N GLY A 496 -35.70 -25.01 38.53
CA GLY A 496 -35.93 -26.40 38.20
C GLY A 496 -35.06 -27.39 39.00
N GLY A 497 -34.87 -27.09 40.31
CA GLY A 497 -34.07 -27.91 41.23
C GLY A 497 -33.29 -27.11 42.27
N GLU A 498 -33.21 -25.81 42.09
CA GLU A 498 -32.59 -24.85 43.02
C GLU A 498 -33.47 -23.59 43.10
N LYS A 499 -33.68 -23.08 44.30
CA LYS A 499 -34.40 -21.82 44.50
C LYS A 499 -33.41 -20.71 44.87
N ARG A 500 -33.57 -19.54 44.24
CA ARG A 500 -32.75 -18.35 44.53
C ARG A 500 -33.60 -17.14 44.85
N ASN A 501 -33.15 -16.36 45.82
CA ASN A 501 -33.71 -15.03 46.08
C ASN A 501 -32.88 -13.97 45.34
N VAL A 502 -33.56 -13.17 44.52
CA VAL A 502 -32.97 -12.07 43.76
C VAL A 502 -33.64 -10.76 44.19
N PHE A 503 -32.82 -9.74 44.43
CA PHE A 503 -33.30 -8.39 44.70
C PHE A 503 -33.24 -7.57 43.43
N SER A 504 -34.38 -7.15 42.89
CA SER A 504 -34.49 -6.44 41.63
C SER A 504 -35.04 -5.03 41.81
N GLY A 505 -34.46 -4.05 41.14
CA GLY A 505 -34.83 -2.62 41.18
C GLY A 505 -36.08 -2.27 40.36
N ILE A 506 -37.07 -3.16 40.28
CA ILE A 506 -38.22 -3.04 39.38
C ILE A 506 -39.52 -2.64 40.09
N ARG A 507 -39.49 -2.25 41.37
CA ARG A 507 -40.69 -1.89 42.18
C ARG A 507 -41.53 -0.79 41.53
N SER A 508 -40.92 0.19 40.88
CA SER A 508 -41.67 1.27 40.21
C SER A 508 -42.41 0.81 38.95
N ALA A 509 -41.87 -0.22 38.26
CA ALA A 509 -42.51 -0.81 37.09
C ALA A 509 -43.61 -1.84 37.45
N TYR A 510 -43.50 -2.45 38.65
CA TYR A 510 -44.45 -3.45 39.17
C TYR A 510 -44.94 -3.05 40.58
N PRO A 511 -45.92 -2.14 40.66
CA PRO A 511 -46.46 -1.68 41.94
C PRO A 511 -47.21 -2.75 42.68
N ASP A 512 -47.71 -3.80 42.03
CA ASP A 512 -48.21 -5.03 42.61
C ASP A 512 -47.24 -6.20 42.32
N PRO A 513 -46.44 -6.64 43.31
CA PRO A 513 -45.51 -7.74 43.15
C PRO A 513 -46.17 -9.06 42.76
N GLN A 514 -47.43 -9.28 43.17
CA GLN A 514 -48.13 -10.54 42.89
C GLN A 514 -48.35 -10.75 41.37
N ALA A 515 -48.37 -9.69 40.58
CA ALA A 515 -48.49 -9.76 39.13
C ALA A 515 -47.26 -10.39 38.42
N LEU A 516 -46.15 -10.59 39.15
CA LEU A 516 -44.93 -11.21 38.64
C LEU A 516 -44.87 -12.73 38.85
N ILE A 517 -45.79 -13.30 39.60
CA ILE A 517 -45.78 -14.74 39.91
C ILE A 517 -46.31 -15.54 38.72
N GLY A 518 -45.52 -16.54 38.26
CA GLY A 518 -45.88 -17.48 37.19
C GLY A 518 -45.04 -17.40 35.94
#